data_a4c980bec87daf1a11ac42fe2be1da9f
#
_entry.id   a4c980bec87daf1a11ac42fe2be1da9f
#
_cell.length_a   1.000
_cell.length_b   1.000
_cell.length_c   1.000
_cell.angle_alpha   90.00
_cell.angle_beta   90.00
_cell.angle_gamma   90.00
#
_symmetry.space_group_name_H-M   'P 1'
#
loop_
_entity.id
_entity.type
_entity.pdbx_description
1 polymer ?
#
loop_
_entity_poly.entity_id
_entity_poly.type
_entity_poly.pdbx_seq_one_letter_code
_entity_poly.pdbx_strand_id
1 'polypeptide(L)'
;MKKILLTVVPLIAPLMLSGCSYYNQFVERMNTDTLQYQCDEKPLTVHLNNTRQQVDFIYDNQQQTLTQGISASGARYTDGIYVFWSKGDSATVYKRDRIVLNNCQLQNPKR
;
A
#
# COMPACT_ATOMS: atom_id res chain seq x y z
N MET A 1 -13.06 48.00 27.59
CA MET A 1 -13.56 46.72 28.08
C MET A 1 -14.15 45.84 27.02
N LYS A 2 -14.79 46.44 26.04
CA LYS A 2 -15.40 45.63 24.96
C LYS A 2 -14.43 45.05 23.98
N LYS A 3 -13.20 45.52 23.98
CA LYS A 3 -12.18 45.07 23.02
C LYS A 3 -11.60 43.69 23.38
N ILE A 4 -11.81 43.23 24.57
CA ILE A 4 -11.24 41.97 25.04
C ILE A 4 -11.89 40.76 24.36
N LEU A 5 -13.17 40.92 23.99
CA LEU A 5 -13.93 39.81 23.39
C LEU A 5 -13.52 39.43 21.98
N LEU A 6 -12.78 40.30 21.32
CA LEU A 6 -12.43 40.07 19.90
C LEU A 6 -11.18 39.19 19.70
N THR A 7 -10.49 38.85 20.77
CA THR A 7 -9.21 38.15 20.67
C THR A 7 -9.33 36.61 20.71
N VAL A 8 -10.51 36.09 21.01
CA VAL A 8 -10.69 34.66 21.24
C VAL A 8 -10.98 33.89 19.95
N VAL A 9 -11.63 34.54 19.00
CA VAL A 9 -12.15 33.88 17.81
C VAL A 9 -11.08 33.32 16.87
N PRO A 10 -9.94 33.99 16.61
CA PRO A 10 -8.97 33.49 15.62
C PRO A 10 -8.21 32.23 16.03
N LEU A 11 -8.29 31.84 17.29
CA LEU A 11 -7.49 30.69 17.76
C LEU A 11 -8.04 29.33 17.38
N ILE A 12 -9.29 29.27 16.94
CA ILE A 12 -9.96 28.00 16.65
C ILE A 12 -9.65 27.49 15.23
N ALA A 13 -9.45 28.39 14.30
CA ALA A 13 -9.27 28.02 12.88
C ALA A 13 -8.08 27.10 12.61
N PRO A 14 -6.87 27.31 13.19
CA PRO A 14 -5.74 26.44 12.92
C PRO A 14 -5.92 25.00 13.37
N LEU A 15 -6.71 24.78 14.42
CA LEU A 15 -6.93 23.44 14.95
C LEU A 15 -7.75 22.57 13.99
N MET A 16 -8.66 23.18 13.26
CA MET A 16 -9.49 22.42 12.32
C MET A 16 -8.69 21.91 11.13
N LEU A 17 -7.72 22.67 10.63
CA LEU A 17 -6.89 22.25 9.52
C LEU A 17 -6.01 21.06 9.90
N SER A 18 -5.51 21.03 11.10
CA SER A 18 -4.71 19.90 11.59
C SER A 18 -5.55 18.64 11.67
N GLY A 19 -6.81 18.74 12.06
CA GLY A 19 -7.70 17.60 12.16
C GLY A 19 -7.96 16.92 10.83
N CYS A 20 -8.12 17.70 9.76
CA CYS A 20 -8.36 17.14 8.42
C CYS A 20 -7.19 16.32 7.92
N SER A 21 -5.98 16.78 8.12
CA SER A 21 -4.79 16.07 7.70
C SER A 21 -4.64 14.74 8.42
N TYR A 22 -4.90 14.73 9.72
CA TYR A 22 -4.85 13.53 10.53
C TYR A 22 -5.89 12.50 10.08
N TYR A 23 -7.08 12.95 9.74
CA TYR A 23 -8.15 12.06 9.29
C TYR A 23 -7.77 11.33 8.00
N ASN A 24 -7.15 12.02 7.05
CA ASN A 24 -6.74 11.40 5.79
C ASN A 24 -5.71 10.29 6.00
N GLN A 25 -4.75 10.49 6.89
CA GLN A 25 -3.77 9.46 7.22
C GLN A 25 -4.41 8.24 7.85
N PHE A 26 -5.40 8.45 8.69
CA PHE A 26 -6.11 7.36 9.36
C PHE A 26 -6.87 6.50 8.34
N VAL A 27 -7.58 7.12 7.41
CA VAL A 27 -8.35 6.41 6.38
C VAL A 27 -7.42 5.58 5.49
N GLU A 28 -6.28 6.13 5.13
CA GLU A 28 -5.34 5.42 4.27
C GLU A 28 -4.79 4.16 4.96
N ARG A 29 -4.53 4.23 6.26
CA ARG A 29 -4.08 3.05 7.00
C ARG A 29 -5.11 1.96 7.06
N MET A 30 -6.39 2.30 7.11
CA MET A 30 -7.46 1.31 7.16
C MET A 30 -7.60 0.55 5.85
N ASN A 31 -7.14 1.12 4.73
CA ASN A 31 -7.25 0.52 3.42
C ASN A 31 -5.98 -0.20 2.98
N THR A 32 -5.03 -0.39 3.89
CA THR A 32 -3.79 -1.09 3.60
C THR A 32 -3.81 -2.47 4.22
N ASP A 33 -3.59 -3.49 3.41
CA ASP A 33 -3.51 -4.89 3.86
C ASP A 33 -2.07 -5.36 3.79
N THR A 34 -1.68 -6.18 4.79
CA THR A 34 -0.38 -6.82 4.78
C THR A 34 -0.56 -8.28 4.37
N LEU A 35 0.08 -8.67 3.29
CA LEU A 35 0.02 -10.01 2.74
C LEU A 35 1.37 -10.68 2.94
N GLN A 36 1.36 -11.84 3.58
CA GLN A 36 2.58 -12.59 3.83
C GLN A 36 2.59 -13.83 2.96
N TYR A 37 3.60 -13.91 2.11
CA TYR A 37 3.77 -15.01 1.17
C TYR A 37 5.01 -15.82 1.53
N GLN A 38 4.94 -17.11 1.26
CA GLN A 38 6.10 -17.99 1.27
C GLN A 38 6.38 -18.41 -0.15
N CYS A 39 7.49 -17.94 -0.69
CA CYS A 39 7.92 -18.27 -2.05
C CYS A 39 8.97 -19.39 -1.99
N ASP A 40 9.27 -19.99 -3.14
CA ASP A 40 10.29 -21.03 -3.19
C ASP A 40 11.65 -20.52 -2.73
N GLU A 41 11.95 -19.25 -3.06
CA GLU A 41 13.25 -18.65 -2.77
C GLU A 41 13.36 -18.08 -1.37
N LYS A 42 12.29 -17.43 -0.90
CA LYS A 42 12.29 -16.75 0.41
C LYS A 42 10.89 -16.23 0.73
N PRO A 43 10.66 -15.86 2.00
CA PRO A 43 9.40 -15.20 2.35
C PRO A 43 9.30 -13.80 1.74
N LEU A 44 8.09 -13.36 1.49
CA LEU A 44 7.81 -12.06 0.90
C LEU A 44 6.66 -11.41 1.64
N THR A 45 6.86 -10.19 2.11
CA THR A 45 5.79 -9.40 2.72
C THR A 45 5.40 -8.29 1.76
N VAL A 46 4.11 -8.22 1.42
CA VAL A 46 3.57 -7.26 0.48
C VAL A 46 2.53 -6.40 1.21
N HIS A 47 2.66 -5.10 1.08
CA HIS A 47 1.67 -4.15 1.60
C HIS A 47 0.80 -3.68 0.45
N LEU A 48 -0.47 -4.04 0.51
CA LEU A 48 -1.45 -3.69 -0.51
C LEU A 48 -2.21 -2.44 -0.08
N ASN A 49 -2.08 -1.36 -0.86
CA ASN A 49 -2.80 -0.13 -0.62
C ASN A 49 -4.00 -0.09 -1.55
N ASN A 50 -5.19 -0.37 -1.01
CA ASN A 50 -6.42 -0.44 -1.79
C ASN A 50 -6.88 0.92 -2.30
N THR A 51 -6.54 2.00 -1.59
CA THR A 51 -6.91 3.35 -2.01
C THR A 51 -6.17 3.76 -3.28
N ARG A 52 -4.88 3.43 -3.37
CA ARG A 52 -4.04 3.81 -4.50
C ARG A 52 -3.86 2.70 -5.51
N GLN A 53 -4.37 1.52 -5.20
CA GLN A 53 -4.19 0.33 -6.04
C GLN A 53 -2.71 0.08 -6.33
N GLN A 54 -1.93 0.05 -5.25
CA GLN A 54 -0.49 -0.15 -5.30
C GLN A 54 -0.08 -1.24 -4.34
N VAL A 55 1.04 -1.88 -4.62
CA VAL A 55 1.68 -2.81 -3.69
C VAL A 55 3.09 -2.33 -3.42
N ASP A 56 3.52 -2.49 -2.17
CA ASP A 56 4.87 -2.21 -1.73
C ASP A 56 5.49 -3.47 -1.17
N PHE A 57 6.71 -3.76 -1.56
CA PHE A 57 7.48 -4.85 -0.97
C PHE A 57 8.96 -4.54 -1.06
N ILE A 58 9.75 -5.24 -0.26
CA ILE A 58 11.20 -5.09 -0.27
C ILE A 58 11.80 -6.30 -0.98
N TYR A 59 12.60 -6.02 -1.98
CA TYR A 59 13.35 -7.04 -2.69
C TYR A 59 14.76 -6.52 -2.94
N ASP A 60 15.77 -7.33 -2.68
CA ASP A 60 17.17 -6.95 -2.83
C ASP A 60 17.51 -5.71 -2.00
N ASN A 61 16.97 -5.64 -0.77
CA ASN A 61 17.18 -4.54 0.17
C ASN A 61 16.65 -3.19 -0.34
N GLN A 62 15.79 -3.19 -1.35
CA GLN A 62 15.18 -1.98 -1.88
C GLN A 62 13.68 -2.09 -1.88
N GLN A 63 13.01 -1.00 -1.52
CA GLN A 63 11.57 -0.94 -1.55
C GLN A 63 11.10 -0.75 -2.98
N GLN A 64 10.16 -1.60 -3.38
CA GLN A 64 9.51 -1.52 -4.70
C GLN A 64 8.06 -1.11 -4.49
N THR A 65 7.61 -0.12 -5.24
CA THR A 65 6.21 0.31 -5.26
C THR A 65 5.67 0.14 -6.67
N LEU A 66 4.68 -0.74 -6.80
CA LEU A 66 4.11 -1.09 -8.09
C LEU A 66 2.66 -0.68 -8.14
N THR A 67 2.21 -0.22 -9.31
CA THR A 67 0.83 0.22 -9.52
C THR A 67 0.08 -0.81 -10.34
N GLN A 68 -1.20 -1.02 -10.01
CA GLN A 68 -2.03 -1.99 -10.70
C GLN A 68 -2.20 -1.62 -12.17
N GLY A 69 -1.96 -2.60 -13.02
CA GLY A 69 -2.15 -2.48 -14.45
C GLY A 69 -3.28 -3.38 -14.94
N ILE A 70 -3.44 -3.44 -16.24
CA ILE A 70 -4.47 -4.25 -16.89
C ILE A 70 -4.01 -5.70 -16.93
N SER A 71 -4.93 -6.62 -16.60
CA SER A 71 -4.64 -8.05 -16.62
C SER A 71 -5.90 -8.81 -17.02
N ALA A 72 -5.72 -9.88 -17.79
CA ALA A 72 -6.82 -10.75 -18.18
C ALA A 72 -7.29 -11.63 -17.01
N SER A 73 -6.42 -11.95 -16.07
CA SER A 73 -6.76 -12.74 -14.88
C SER A 73 -5.86 -12.32 -13.74
N GLY A 74 -6.42 -12.40 -12.51
CA GLY A 74 -5.69 -12.02 -11.33
C GLY A 74 -5.46 -10.53 -11.24
N ALA A 75 -4.52 -10.12 -10.38
CA ALA A 75 -4.17 -8.72 -10.20
C ALA A 75 -2.68 -8.55 -10.51
N ARG A 76 -2.37 -7.65 -11.43
CA ARG A 76 -1.01 -7.43 -11.89
C ARG A 76 -0.58 -6.01 -11.56
N TYR A 77 0.52 -5.88 -10.83
CA TYR A 77 1.09 -4.59 -10.44
C TYR A 77 2.49 -4.47 -11.03
N THR A 78 2.84 -3.28 -11.52
CA THR A 78 4.13 -3.09 -12.19
C THR A 78 4.63 -1.66 -12.08
N ASP A 79 5.95 -1.49 -12.16
CA ASP A 79 6.59 -0.19 -12.33
C ASP A 79 7.38 -0.13 -13.65
N GLY A 80 7.19 -1.13 -14.52
CA GLY A 80 7.93 -1.26 -15.75
C GLY A 80 9.13 -2.19 -15.66
N ILE A 81 9.65 -2.41 -14.46
CA ILE A 81 10.79 -3.31 -14.25
C ILE A 81 10.36 -4.53 -13.48
N TYR A 82 9.68 -4.32 -12.36
CA TYR A 82 9.14 -5.41 -11.55
C TYR A 82 7.69 -5.63 -11.87
N VAL A 83 7.23 -6.87 -11.72
CA VAL A 83 5.82 -7.24 -11.81
C VAL A 83 5.49 -8.13 -10.64
N PHE A 84 4.44 -7.78 -9.91
CA PHE A 84 3.85 -8.64 -8.89
C PHE A 84 2.49 -9.08 -9.43
N TRP A 85 2.34 -10.35 -9.70
CA TRP A 85 1.12 -10.89 -10.30
C TRP A 85 0.51 -11.90 -9.34
N SER A 86 -0.65 -11.56 -8.77
CA SER A 86 -1.33 -12.44 -7.84
C SER A 86 -2.58 -13.05 -8.47
N LYS A 87 -2.82 -14.33 -8.18
CA LYS A 87 -4.00 -15.06 -8.61
C LYS A 87 -4.48 -15.89 -7.43
N GLY A 88 -5.62 -15.49 -6.82
CA GLY A 88 -6.09 -16.14 -5.61
C GLY A 88 -5.05 -16.01 -4.50
N ASP A 89 -4.66 -17.12 -3.91
CA ASP A 89 -3.67 -17.14 -2.83
C ASP A 89 -2.25 -17.34 -3.32
N SER A 90 -2.03 -17.32 -4.64
CA SER A 90 -0.72 -17.51 -5.24
C SER A 90 -0.23 -16.23 -5.88
N ALA A 91 1.08 -16.05 -5.95
CA ALA A 91 1.67 -14.90 -6.60
C ALA A 91 3.03 -15.27 -7.20
N THR A 92 3.46 -14.44 -8.15
CA THR A 92 4.77 -14.57 -8.79
C THR A 92 5.35 -13.18 -8.95
N VAL A 93 6.64 -13.03 -8.71
CA VAL A 93 7.34 -11.76 -8.91
C VAL A 93 8.34 -11.91 -10.04
N TYR A 94 8.28 -10.97 -10.98
CA TYR A 94 9.16 -10.91 -12.12
C TYR A 94 10.04 -9.67 -12.04
N LYS A 95 11.23 -9.76 -12.57
CA LYS A 95 12.10 -8.60 -12.79
C LYS A 95 12.61 -8.68 -14.20
N ARG A 96 12.25 -7.69 -15.03
CA ARG A 96 12.62 -7.65 -16.45
C ARG A 96 12.26 -8.95 -17.16
N ASP A 97 11.00 -9.38 -16.94
CA ASP A 97 10.43 -10.58 -17.57
C ASP A 97 11.03 -11.91 -17.11
N ARG A 98 11.84 -11.89 -16.05
CA ARG A 98 12.38 -13.11 -15.45
C ARG A 98 11.74 -13.32 -14.08
N ILE A 99 11.35 -14.56 -13.80
CA ILE A 99 10.80 -14.90 -12.48
C ILE A 99 11.92 -14.84 -11.45
N VAL A 100 11.74 -13.98 -10.44
CA VAL A 100 12.68 -13.86 -9.33
C VAL A 100 12.13 -14.44 -8.04
N LEU A 101 10.80 -14.48 -7.87
CA LEU A 101 10.15 -15.17 -6.76
C LEU A 101 9.02 -16.01 -7.34
N ASN A 102 9.11 -17.32 -7.16
CA ASN A 102 8.18 -18.26 -7.76
C ASN A 102 7.34 -18.95 -6.69
N ASN A 103 6.14 -19.36 -7.08
CA ASN A 103 5.26 -20.17 -6.25
C ASN A 103 5.05 -19.53 -4.87
N CYS A 104 4.76 -18.25 -4.85
CA CYS A 104 4.47 -17.54 -3.61
C CYS A 104 3.08 -17.89 -3.14
N GLN A 105 2.98 -18.47 -1.95
CA GLN A 105 1.70 -18.90 -1.38
C GLN A 105 1.37 -18.02 -0.20
N LEU A 106 0.15 -17.49 -0.19
CA LEU A 106 -0.31 -16.59 0.87
C LEU A 106 -0.49 -17.38 2.16
N GLN A 107 0.15 -16.89 3.23
CA GLN A 107 0.17 -17.56 4.53
C GLN A 107 -0.91 -17.06 5.48
N ASN A 108 -1.48 -15.89 5.21
CA ASN A 108 -2.50 -15.30 6.06
C ASN A 108 -3.71 -14.87 5.23
N PRO A 109 -4.41 -15.81 4.54
CA PRO A 109 -5.54 -15.43 3.70
C PRO A 109 -6.68 -14.85 4.55
N LYS A 110 -7.29 -13.79 4.02
CA LYS A 110 -8.46 -13.16 4.64
C LYS A 110 -9.72 -13.77 4.04
N ARG A 111 -10.42 -14.53 4.83
CA ARG A 111 -11.65 -15.17 4.34
C ARG A 111 -12.69 -15.33 5.43
#